data_d8b9ec36a2091cc4257b00f62df3e09b
#
_entry.id   d8b9ec36a2091cc4257b00f62df3e09b
#
_cell.length_a   1.000
_cell.length_b   1.000
_cell.length_c   1.000
_cell.angle_alpha   90.00
_cell.angle_beta   90.00
_cell.angle_gamma   90.00
#
_symmetry.space_group_name_H-M   'P 1'
#
loop_
_entity.id
_entity.type
_entity.pdbx_description
1 polymer ?
#
loop_
_entity_poly.entity_id
_entity_poly.type
_entity_poly.pdbx_seq_one_letter_code
_entity_poly.pdbx_strand_id
1 'polypeptide(L)'
;MQNIRWAVLGTGVIANEMAVALKKNGRNIDAVGNRTHEKAVAFAEKYGIKTVYDNYNDMFTDPDIDVIYITTPHNTHINFMRRAIENGKHILVEKSITLNSRELDEAIALADKKGVVIGEAMTIYHMPIYKKLKEILESGKLGKVNLITMNFGSFKEYDMNNRFFNKNLAGGAMLDIGVYALSFIRWFMDSKPDQLLSQVKPAPTGVDEQAGLLLMNQEGQMASVMLSLHSKQPKRGMVSCEKGYIEIMEYPRAWEARITYTDSGETEVIQTGEHADALAYELADMEKAIRGDAECMHLDYTKDVMGMMTEFRKEWEFQYPEEM
;
A
#
# COMPACT_ATOMS: atom_id res chain seq x y z
N MET A 1 -15.15 14.88 -20.16
CA MET A 1 -13.93 14.96 -19.31
C MET A 1 -12.80 14.30 -20.07
N GLN A 2 -11.63 14.90 -20.07
CA GLN A 2 -10.47 14.35 -20.77
C GLN A 2 -10.07 13.01 -20.12
N ASN A 3 -9.82 11.97 -20.92
CA ASN A 3 -9.34 10.69 -20.42
C ASN A 3 -7.91 10.87 -19.88
N ILE A 4 -7.67 10.44 -18.65
CA ILE A 4 -6.33 10.40 -18.05
C ILE A 4 -5.55 9.25 -18.68
N ARG A 5 -4.35 9.55 -19.17
CA ARG A 5 -3.49 8.60 -19.90
C ARG A 5 -2.48 8.00 -18.94
N TRP A 6 -2.51 6.68 -18.84
CA TRP A 6 -1.72 5.90 -17.89
C TRP A 6 -0.54 5.21 -18.57
N ALA A 7 0.64 5.39 -18.01
CA ALA A 7 1.78 4.54 -18.28
C ALA A 7 2.08 3.62 -17.10
N VAL A 8 2.60 2.44 -17.35
CA VAL A 8 3.09 1.53 -16.30
C VAL A 8 4.60 1.34 -16.42
N LEU A 9 5.30 1.50 -15.32
CA LEU A 9 6.72 1.23 -15.17
C LEU A 9 6.93 -0.08 -14.41
N GLY A 10 7.31 -1.12 -15.14
CA GLY A 10 7.38 -2.50 -14.68
C GLY A 10 6.32 -3.38 -15.32
N THR A 11 6.59 -4.68 -15.41
CA THR A 11 5.72 -5.68 -16.06
C THR A 11 5.50 -6.91 -15.17
N GLY A 12 5.60 -6.70 -13.84
CA GLY A 12 5.42 -7.75 -12.83
C GLY A 12 3.96 -8.19 -12.64
N VAL A 13 3.73 -8.97 -11.58
CA VAL A 13 2.39 -9.51 -11.27
C VAL A 13 1.37 -8.39 -11.15
N ILE A 14 1.67 -7.35 -10.37
CA ILE A 14 0.73 -6.27 -10.10
C ILE A 14 0.42 -5.42 -11.36
N ALA A 15 1.40 -5.21 -12.24
CA ALA A 15 1.15 -4.55 -13.52
C ALA A 15 0.19 -5.35 -14.42
N ASN A 16 0.28 -6.69 -14.39
CA ASN A 16 -0.69 -7.55 -15.06
C ASN A 16 -2.09 -7.45 -14.46
N GLU A 17 -2.21 -7.39 -13.13
CA GLU A 17 -3.50 -7.19 -12.45
C GLU A 17 -4.11 -5.82 -12.81
N MET A 18 -3.30 -4.75 -12.84
CA MET A 18 -3.74 -3.42 -13.28
C MET A 18 -4.29 -3.44 -14.72
N ALA A 19 -3.57 -4.08 -15.65
CA ALA A 19 -4.02 -4.18 -17.04
C ALA A 19 -5.38 -4.88 -17.15
N VAL A 20 -5.60 -5.95 -16.36
CA VAL A 20 -6.89 -6.65 -16.29
C VAL A 20 -7.98 -5.77 -15.70
N ALA A 21 -7.69 -5.05 -14.60
CA ALA A 21 -8.64 -4.16 -13.94
C ALA A 21 -9.08 -3.01 -14.86
N LEU A 22 -8.15 -2.37 -15.56
CA LEU A 22 -8.49 -1.32 -16.54
C LEU A 22 -9.34 -1.88 -17.70
N LYS A 23 -8.97 -3.04 -18.25
CA LYS A 23 -9.69 -3.66 -19.34
C LYS A 23 -11.13 -4.03 -18.97
N LYS A 24 -11.35 -4.53 -17.75
CA LYS A 24 -12.71 -4.80 -17.22
C LYS A 24 -13.58 -3.55 -17.22
N ASN A 25 -12.98 -2.37 -17.02
CA ASN A 25 -13.64 -1.07 -17.02
C ASN A 25 -13.63 -0.38 -18.40
N GLY A 26 -13.37 -1.10 -19.49
CA GLY A 26 -13.35 -0.58 -20.85
C GLY A 26 -12.17 0.37 -21.13
N ARG A 27 -11.09 0.27 -20.37
CA ARG A 27 -9.90 1.11 -20.47
C ARG A 27 -8.65 0.28 -20.74
N ASN A 28 -7.61 0.92 -21.19
CA ASN A 28 -6.30 0.30 -21.42
C ASN A 28 -5.20 1.14 -20.76
N ILE A 29 -4.05 0.51 -20.56
CA ILE A 29 -2.78 1.20 -20.32
C ILE A 29 -2.34 1.79 -21.67
N ASP A 30 -1.92 3.06 -21.66
CA ASP A 30 -1.51 3.77 -22.89
C ASP A 30 -0.07 3.47 -23.26
N ALA A 31 0.81 3.29 -22.26
CA ALA A 31 2.22 3.04 -22.47
C ALA A 31 2.84 2.15 -21.39
N VAL A 32 3.94 1.48 -21.74
CA VAL A 32 4.71 0.62 -20.84
C VAL A 32 6.21 0.81 -20.99
N GLY A 33 6.91 0.78 -19.85
CA GLY A 33 8.37 0.70 -19.79
C GLY A 33 8.82 -0.38 -18.81
N ASN A 34 9.92 -1.04 -19.12
CA ASN A 34 10.52 -2.03 -18.22
C ASN A 34 12.04 -2.06 -18.43
N ARG A 35 12.79 -2.38 -17.37
CA ARG A 35 14.26 -2.51 -17.45
C ARG A 35 14.71 -3.48 -18.54
N THR A 36 13.97 -4.55 -18.75
CA THR A 36 14.19 -5.51 -19.84
C THR A 36 13.18 -5.21 -20.93
N HIS A 37 13.62 -4.62 -22.04
CA HIS A 37 12.76 -4.14 -23.13
C HIS A 37 11.84 -5.24 -23.68
N GLU A 38 12.37 -6.44 -23.88
CA GLU A 38 11.61 -7.58 -24.41
C GLU A 38 10.41 -7.96 -23.52
N LYS A 39 10.53 -7.74 -22.21
CA LYS A 39 9.38 -7.93 -21.27
C LYS A 39 8.32 -6.85 -21.44
N ALA A 40 8.71 -5.63 -21.75
CA ALA A 40 7.78 -4.55 -22.06
C ALA A 40 7.04 -4.81 -23.38
N VAL A 41 7.75 -5.26 -24.42
CA VAL A 41 7.16 -5.65 -25.71
C VAL A 41 6.15 -6.78 -25.51
N ALA A 42 6.52 -7.88 -24.85
CA ALA A 42 5.61 -9.00 -24.60
C ALA A 42 4.37 -8.59 -23.77
N PHE A 43 4.56 -7.69 -22.80
CA PHE A 43 3.44 -7.15 -22.01
C PHE A 43 2.51 -6.28 -22.89
N ALA A 44 3.08 -5.44 -23.74
CA ALA A 44 2.33 -4.59 -24.66
C ALA A 44 1.51 -5.42 -25.66
N GLU A 45 2.11 -6.45 -26.25
CA GLU A 45 1.42 -7.39 -27.16
C GLU A 45 0.24 -8.08 -26.45
N LYS A 46 0.46 -8.55 -25.22
CA LYS A 46 -0.57 -9.25 -24.42
C LYS A 46 -1.80 -8.37 -24.13
N TYR A 47 -1.60 -7.08 -23.89
CA TYR A 47 -2.67 -6.17 -23.46
C TYR A 47 -3.10 -5.16 -24.52
N GLY A 48 -2.46 -5.15 -25.71
CA GLY A 48 -2.77 -4.25 -26.80
C GLY A 48 -2.31 -2.80 -26.55
N ILE A 49 -1.19 -2.64 -25.82
CA ILE A 49 -0.60 -1.33 -25.52
C ILE A 49 0.18 -0.89 -26.76
N LYS A 50 0.02 0.36 -27.18
CA LYS A 50 0.60 0.88 -28.41
C LYS A 50 2.03 1.41 -28.24
N THR A 51 2.31 2.01 -27.09
CA THR A 51 3.58 2.68 -26.82
C THR A 51 4.44 1.86 -25.85
N VAL A 52 5.64 1.50 -26.31
CA VAL A 52 6.67 0.79 -25.52
C VAL A 52 7.92 1.64 -25.49
N TYR A 53 8.40 1.97 -24.29
CA TYR A 53 9.61 2.77 -24.14
C TYR A 53 10.85 1.90 -23.97
N ASP A 54 11.88 2.19 -24.76
CA ASP A 54 13.24 1.64 -24.59
C ASP A 54 13.97 2.29 -23.42
N ASN A 55 13.64 3.57 -23.17
CA ASN A 55 14.26 4.39 -22.14
C ASN A 55 13.19 5.03 -21.26
N TYR A 56 13.31 4.87 -19.94
CA TYR A 56 12.39 5.47 -18.98
C TYR A 56 12.33 7.00 -19.06
N ASN A 57 13.42 7.67 -19.48
CA ASN A 57 13.39 9.13 -19.62
C ASN A 57 12.38 9.58 -20.65
N ASP A 58 12.23 8.82 -21.74
CA ASP A 58 11.27 9.15 -22.80
C ASP A 58 9.85 9.04 -22.26
N MET A 59 9.55 8.04 -21.41
CA MET A 59 8.26 7.94 -20.72
C MET A 59 7.99 9.14 -19.79
N PHE A 60 8.99 9.57 -19.03
CA PHE A 60 8.82 10.67 -18.08
C PHE A 60 8.59 12.01 -18.79
N THR A 61 9.17 12.20 -19.98
CA THR A 61 9.08 13.45 -20.74
C THR A 61 7.95 13.46 -21.76
N ASP A 62 7.29 12.33 -22.02
CA ASP A 62 6.22 12.25 -23.02
C ASP A 62 5.00 13.08 -22.60
N PRO A 63 4.60 14.13 -23.38
CA PRO A 63 3.45 14.94 -23.09
C PRO A 63 2.11 14.18 -23.18
N ASP A 64 2.12 13.01 -23.82
CA ASP A 64 0.92 12.16 -23.96
C ASP A 64 0.69 11.23 -22.77
N ILE A 65 1.48 11.31 -21.70
CA ILE A 65 1.29 10.59 -20.46
C ILE A 65 0.97 11.57 -19.33
N ASP A 66 -0.11 11.29 -18.59
CA ASP A 66 -0.55 12.09 -17.44
C ASP A 66 -0.13 11.46 -16.11
N VAL A 67 -0.20 10.13 -16.01
CA VAL A 67 0.07 9.37 -14.77
C VAL A 67 1.00 8.21 -15.05
N ILE A 68 1.95 7.99 -14.16
CA ILE A 68 2.83 6.81 -14.18
C ILE A 68 2.55 5.93 -12.98
N TYR A 69 2.19 4.67 -13.21
CA TYR A 69 2.11 3.65 -12.17
C TYR A 69 3.46 2.95 -12.03
N ILE A 70 4.12 3.15 -10.89
CA ILE A 70 5.43 2.59 -10.59
C ILE A 70 5.25 1.25 -9.86
N THR A 71 5.64 0.15 -10.53
CA THR A 71 5.50 -1.23 -10.02
C THR A 71 6.84 -1.96 -9.94
N THR A 72 7.90 -1.21 -9.73
CA THR A 72 9.28 -1.70 -9.63
C THR A 72 9.60 -2.16 -8.19
N PRO A 73 10.78 -2.72 -7.89
CA PRO A 73 11.18 -3.02 -6.51
C PRO A 73 11.24 -1.78 -5.62
N HIS A 74 10.91 -1.93 -4.33
CA HIS A 74 10.79 -0.85 -3.34
C HIS A 74 11.98 0.12 -3.35
N ASN A 75 13.21 -0.41 -3.38
CA ASN A 75 14.45 0.37 -3.37
C ASN A 75 14.69 1.24 -4.62
N THR A 76 13.84 1.12 -5.63
CA THR A 76 13.94 1.93 -6.85
C THR A 76 12.88 3.02 -6.93
N HIS A 77 11.85 2.95 -6.08
CA HIS A 77 10.69 3.82 -6.15
C HIS A 77 11.07 5.30 -6.13
N ILE A 78 11.81 5.75 -5.12
CA ILE A 78 12.16 7.16 -4.95
C ILE A 78 12.89 7.76 -6.17
N ASN A 79 13.75 6.96 -6.82
CA ASN A 79 14.49 7.43 -8.00
C ASN A 79 13.57 7.68 -9.19
N PHE A 80 12.57 6.82 -9.39
CA PHE A 80 11.58 6.99 -10.46
C PHE A 80 10.56 8.06 -10.10
N MET A 81 10.16 8.16 -8.83
CA MET A 81 9.28 9.22 -8.31
C MET A 81 9.86 10.61 -8.62
N ARG A 82 11.12 10.86 -8.21
CA ARG A 82 11.81 12.14 -8.49
C ARG A 82 11.73 12.53 -9.96
N ARG A 83 12.10 11.60 -10.84
CA ARG A 83 12.11 11.85 -12.29
C ARG A 83 10.73 12.13 -12.86
N ALA A 84 9.73 11.35 -12.47
CA ALA A 84 8.35 11.54 -12.90
C ALA A 84 7.81 12.90 -12.43
N ILE A 85 7.97 13.23 -11.14
CA ILE A 85 7.52 14.48 -10.55
C ILE A 85 8.21 15.69 -11.19
N GLU A 86 9.52 15.65 -11.40
CA GLU A 86 10.28 16.73 -12.04
C GLU A 86 9.76 17.04 -13.44
N ASN A 87 9.23 16.05 -14.15
CA ASN A 87 8.63 16.18 -15.47
C ASN A 87 7.11 16.43 -15.44
N GLY A 88 6.54 16.74 -14.27
CA GLY A 88 5.13 17.11 -14.15
C GLY A 88 4.16 15.94 -14.27
N LYS A 89 4.60 14.69 -14.03
CA LYS A 89 3.74 13.52 -14.04
C LYS A 89 3.13 13.28 -12.67
N HIS A 90 1.82 12.99 -12.65
CA HIS A 90 1.20 12.38 -11.48
C HIS A 90 1.72 10.95 -11.31
N ILE A 91 1.77 10.44 -10.09
CA ILE A 91 2.30 9.10 -9.85
C ILE A 91 1.45 8.33 -8.84
N LEU A 92 1.18 7.08 -9.20
CA LEU A 92 0.72 6.04 -8.28
C LEU A 92 1.89 5.06 -8.09
N VAL A 93 2.25 4.78 -6.84
CA VAL A 93 3.42 3.94 -6.54
C VAL A 93 2.98 2.73 -5.75
N GLU A 94 3.50 1.56 -6.10
CA GLU A 94 3.28 0.35 -5.32
C GLU A 94 3.74 0.51 -3.87
N LYS A 95 3.05 -0.19 -3.01
CA LYS A 95 3.41 -0.28 -1.59
C LYS A 95 4.69 -1.14 -1.42
N SER A 96 5.57 -0.83 -0.51
CA SER A 96 5.68 0.40 0.27
C SER A 96 6.22 1.51 -0.63
N ILE A 97 5.62 2.68 -0.53
CA ILE A 97 5.86 3.79 -1.46
C ILE A 97 7.34 4.21 -1.51
N THR A 98 8.02 4.21 -0.37
CA THR A 98 9.46 4.52 -0.24
C THR A 98 10.12 3.58 0.77
N LEU A 99 11.43 3.67 0.95
CA LEU A 99 12.13 2.90 1.98
C LEU A 99 11.95 3.52 3.38
N ASN A 100 11.81 4.83 3.47
CA ASN A 100 11.72 5.55 4.75
C ASN A 100 10.94 6.86 4.62
N SER A 101 10.61 7.46 5.76
CA SER A 101 9.86 8.72 5.85
C SER A 101 10.58 9.91 5.21
N ARG A 102 11.93 9.97 5.27
CA ARG A 102 12.71 11.06 4.64
C ARG A 102 12.53 11.07 3.12
N GLU A 103 12.58 9.91 2.47
CA GLU A 103 12.34 9.81 1.02
C GLU A 103 10.91 10.20 0.65
N LEU A 104 9.93 9.83 1.48
CA LEU A 104 8.54 10.19 1.25
C LEU A 104 8.32 11.70 1.42
N ASP A 105 8.85 12.31 2.48
CA ASP A 105 8.75 13.75 2.71
C ASP A 105 9.40 14.55 1.57
N GLU A 106 10.54 14.09 1.06
CA GLU A 106 11.20 14.67 -0.12
C GLU A 106 10.28 14.61 -1.36
N ALA A 107 9.70 13.44 -1.63
CA ALA A 107 8.81 13.25 -2.77
C ALA A 107 7.55 14.12 -2.68
N ILE A 108 6.95 14.24 -1.48
CA ILE A 108 5.79 15.10 -1.22
C ILE A 108 6.14 16.57 -1.48
N ALA A 109 7.25 17.07 -0.90
CA ALA A 109 7.66 18.44 -1.09
C ALA A 109 7.95 18.77 -2.58
N LEU A 110 8.49 17.81 -3.32
CA LEU A 110 8.73 17.98 -4.75
C LEU A 110 7.41 17.97 -5.55
N ALA A 111 6.47 17.10 -5.18
CA ALA A 111 5.16 17.02 -5.81
C ALA A 111 4.33 18.30 -5.59
N ASP A 112 4.32 18.82 -4.36
CA ASP A 112 3.67 20.10 -4.02
C ASP A 112 4.24 21.24 -4.85
N LYS A 113 5.56 21.33 -4.96
CA LYS A 113 6.24 22.35 -5.77
C LYS A 113 5.88 22.27 -7.25
N LYS A 114 5.64 21.06 -7.75
CA LYS A 114 5.32 20.82 -9.18
C LYS A 114 3.82 20.82 -9.47
N GLY A 115 2.97 20.85 -8.44
CA GLY A 115 1.52 20.77 -8.59
C GLY A 115 1.04 19.42 -9.13
N VAL A 116 1.71 18.32 -8.78
CA VAL A 116 1.33 16.97 -9.18
C VAL A 116 0.85 16.15 -7.98
N VAL A 117 -0.01 15.18 -8.25
CA VAL A 117 -0.52 14.24 -7.25
C VAL A 117 0.39 13.03 -7.15
N ILE A 118 0.70 12.62 -5.93
CA ILE A 118 1.32 11.34 -5.62
C ILE A 118 0.40 10.52 -4.74
N GLY A 119 0.40 9.19 -4.91
CA GLY A 119 -0.38 8.27 -4.08
C GLY A 119 0.33 6.93 -3.95
N GLU A 120 0.11 6.28 -2.80
CA GLU A 120 0.49 4.89 -2.58
C GLU A 120 -0.63 3.96 -3.03
N ALA A 121 -0.30 2.90 -3.76
CA ALA A 121 -1.24 1.84 -4.12
C ALA A 121 -1.49 0.93 -2.90
N MET A 122 -2.17 1.48 -1.91
CA MET A 122 -2.56 0.80 -0.68
C MET A 122 -4.05 0.45 -0.73
N THR A 123 -4.36 -0.75 -1.20
CA THR A 123 -5.73 -1.23 -1.43
C THR A 123 -6.69 -0.96 -0.28
N ILE A 124 -6.22 -1.06 0.98
CA ILE A 124 -7.04 -0.83 2.19
C ILE A 124 -7.75 0.54 2.13
N TYR A 125 -7.07 1.58 1.70
CA TYR A 125 -7.64 2.93 1.68
C TYR A 125 -8.73 3.13 0.62
N HIS A 126 -8.77 2.26 -0.39
CA HIS A 126 -9.62 2.41 -1.57
C HIS A 126 -10.79 1.42 -1.59
N MET A 127 -10.69 0.27 -0.89
CA MET A 127 -11.76 -0.73 -0.85
C MET A 127 -13.04 -0.18 -0.21
N PRO A 128 -14.20 -0.34 -0.85
CA PRO A 128 -15.49 0.18 -0.34
C PRO A 128 -15.85 -0.30 1.06
N ILE A 129 -15.44 -1.52 1.44
CA ILE A 129 -15.73 -2.06 2.78
C ILE A 129 -15.16 -1.19 3.90
N TYR A 130 -13.95 -0.64 3.73
CA TYR A 130 -13.32 0.18 4.76
C TYR A 130 -14.03 1.52 4.95
N LYS A 131 -14.48 2.13 3.86
CA LYS A 131 -15.29 3.36 3.89
C LYS A 131 -16.62 3.09 4.62
N LYS A 132 -17.26 1.94 4.33
CA LYS A 132 -18.51 1.52 5.00
C LYS A 132 -18.33 1.24 6.48
N LEU A 133 -17.23 0.59 6.87
CA LEU A 133 -16.94 0.32 8.29
C LEU A 133 -16.65 1.61 9.05
N LYS A 134 -15.99 2.59 8.43
CA LYS A 134 -15.76 3.91 9.03
C LYS A 134 -17.07 4.64 9.29
N GLU A 135 -18.02 4.66 8.34
CA GLU A 135 -19.36 5.19 8.54
C GLU A 135 -20.09 4.53 9.74
N ILE A 136 -19.97 3.21 9.89
CA ILE A 136 -20.58 2.47 11.02
C ILE A 136 -19.95 2.88 12.35
N LEU A 137 -18.62 3.03 12.43
CA LEU A 137 -17.93 3.50 13.63
C LEU A 137 -18.32 4.94 13.98
N GLU A 138 -18.32 5.83 12.99
CA GLU A 138 -18.71 7.24 13.15
C GLU A 138 -20.18 7.40 13.59
N SER A 139 -21.06 6.46 13.26
CA SER A 139 -22.45 6.44 13.74
C SER A 139 -22.58 6.23 15.25
N GLY A 140 -21.50 5.82 15.94
CA GLY A 140 -21.48 5.50 17.37
C GLY A 140 -22.17 4.18 17.74
N LYS A 141 -22.64 3.39 16.77
CA LYS A 141 -23.34 2.11 16.98
C LYS A 141 -22.48 1.12 17.79
N LEU A 142 -21.17 1.12 17.56
CA LEU A 142 -20.22 0.24 18.24
C LEU A 142 -19.51 0.89 19.44
N GLY A 143 -19.75 2.19 19.71
CA GLY A 143 -18.98 2.95 20.69
C GLY A 143 -17.54 3.19 20.23
N LYS A 144 -16.63 3.50 21.15
CA LYS A 144 -15.24 3.79 20.84
C LYS A 144 -14.45 2.55 20.46
N VAL A 145 -13.50 2.70 19.55
CA VAL A 145 -12.46 1.70 19.27
C VAL A 145 -11.46 1.71 20.44
N ASN A 146 -11.16 0.54 21.01
CA ASN A 146 -10.22 0.41 22.13
C ASN A 146 -8.98 -0.39 21.75
N LEU A 147 -9.15 -1.50 20.98
CA LEU A 147 -8.08 -2.44 20.68
C LEU A 147 -8.15 -2.91 19.25
N ILE A 148 -6.99 -2.99 18.58
CA ILE A 148 -6.86 -3.57 17.24
C ILE A 148 -5.85 -4.71 17.27
N THR A 149 -6.19 -5.87 16.70
CA THR A 149 -5.31 -7.03 16.63
C THR A 149 -5.11 -7.44 15.18
N MET A 150 -3.84 -7.52 14.75
CA MET A 150 -3.47 -7.83 13.38
C MET A 150 -2.50 -9.00 13.31
N ASN A 151 -2.69 -9.86 12.31
CA ASN A 151 -1.68 -10.85 11.98
C ASN A 151 -1.57 -11.04 10.46
N PHE A 152 -0.33 -11.25 9.99
CA PHE A 152 -0.03 -11.55 8.61
C PHE A 152 1.17 -12.51 8.54
N GLY A 153 0.90 -13.77 8.28
CA GLY A 153 1.93 -14.77 7.98
C GLY A 153 1.89 -15.15 6.50
N SER A 154 2.93 -14.81 5.76
CA SER A 154 3.06 -15.13 4.34
C SER A 154 4.22 -16.10 4.14
N PHE A 155 3.92 -17.39 4.21
CA PHE A 155 4.97 -18.42 4.04
C PHE A 155 5.67 -18.27 2.69
N LYS A 156 6.98 -17.97 2.73
CA LYS A 156 7.88 -17.88 1.59
C LYS A 156 8.94 -18.98 1.69
N GLU A 157 9.38 -19.46 0.53
CA GLU A 157 10.54 -20.32 0.47
C GLU A 157 11.75 -19.63 1.10
N TYR A 158 12.50 -20.34 1.95
CA TYR A 158 13.62 -19.79 2.71
C TYR A 158 14.87 -19.71 1.84
N ASP A 159 14.78 -18.90 0.79
CA ASP A 159 15.88 -18.59 -0.14
C ASP A 159 16.32 -17.14 0.03
N MET A 160 17.56 -16.94 0.46
CA MET A 160 18.15 -15.63 0.71
C MET A 160 18.39 -14.80 -0.56
N ASN A 161 18.28 -15.40 -1.74
CA ASN A 161 18.40 -14.71 -3.04
C ASN A 161 17.06 -14.16 -3.53
N ASN A 162 15.93 -14.68 -3.02
CA ASN A 162 14.64 -14.17 -3.43
C ASN A 162 14.38 -12.78 -2.85
N ARG A 163 13.49 -12.00 -3.46
CA ARG A 163 13.20 -10.61 -3.10
C ARG A 163 12.73 -10.44 -1.64
N PHE A 164 12.17 -11.47 -1.03
CA PHE A 164 11.60 -11.39 0.32
C PHE A 164 12.67 -11.40 1.42
N PHE A 165 13.79 -12.08 1.17
CA PHE A 165 14.89 -12.21 2.11
C PHE A 165 16.17 -11.49 1.65
N ASN A 166 16.18 -10.89 0.46
CA ASN A 166 17.35 -10.20 -0.06
C ASN A 166 17.38 -8.72 0.34
N LYS A 167 18.38 -8.35 1.15
CA LYS A 167 18.58 -6.96 1.60
C LYS A 167 18.77 -5.97 0.44
N ASN A 168 19.45 -6.38 -0.63
CA ASN A 168 19.70 -5.55 -1.81
C ASN A 168 18.47 -5.36 -2.71
N LEU A 169 17.36 -6.01 -2.40
CA LEU A 169 16.07 -5.87 -3.08
C LEU A 169 14.99 -5.31 -2.14
N ALA A 170 15.42 -4.70 -1.04
CA ALA A 170 14.55 -4.18 0.01
C ALA A 170 13.55 -5.25 0.53
N GLY A 171 14.06 -6.46 0.80
CA GLY A 171 13.29 -7.53 1.43
C GLY A 171 13.00 -7.23 2.90
N GLY A 172 12.18 -8.07 3.53
CA GLY A 172 11.76 -7.97 4.92
C GLY A 172 10.25 -7.95 5.08
N ALA A 173 9.78 -8.42 6.22
CA ALA A 173 8.36 -8.51 6.54
C ALA A 173 7.72 -7.12 6.69
N MET A 174 8.43 -6.14 7.25
CA MET A 174 7.90 -4.80 7.49
C MET A 174 7.46 -4.12 6.20
N LEU A 175 8.32 -4.05 5.18
CA LEU A 175 7.99 -3.41 3.91
C LEU A 175 7.02 -4.26 3.07
N ASP A 176 7.11 -5.61 3.11
CA ASP A 176 6.25 -6.44 2.25
C ASP A 176 4.83 -6.61 2.79
N ILE A 177 4.69 -6.90 4.10
CA ILE A 177 3.42 -7.24 4.72
C ILE A 177 3.05 -6.36 5.93
N GLY A 178 4.03 -5.79 6.63
CA GLY A 178 3.81 -4.90 7.78
C GLY A 178 3.12 -3.60 7.39
N VAL A 179 3.43 -3.07 6.21
CA VAL A 179 2.77 -1.88 5.66
C VAL A 179 1.25 -2.04 5.60
N TYR A 180 0.73 -3.21 5.23
CA TYR A 180 -0.73 -3.47 5.25
C TYR A 180 -1.30 -3.48 6.66
N ALA A 181 -0.62 -4.13 7.62
CA ALA A 181 -1.08 -4.20 8.99
C ALA A 181 -1.12 -2.81 9.66
N LEU A 182 -0.08 -2.01 9.44
CA LEU A 182 0.00 -0.64 9.96
C LEU A 182 -1.00 0.30 9.28
N SER A 183 -1.24 0.14 7.98
CA SER A 183 -2.29 0.87 7.25
C SER A 183 -3.69 0.56 7.76
N PHE A 184 -3.96 -0.72 8.06
CA PHE A 184 -5.22 -1.11 8.70
C PHE A 184 -5.38 -0.47 10.08
N ILE A 185 -4.36 -0.50 10.92
CA ILE A 185 -4.38 0.14 12.24
C ILE A 185 -4.64 1.63 12.11
N ARG A 186 -3.90 2.31 11.23
CA ARG A 186 -4.06 3.75 11.03
C ARG A 186 -5.43 4.14 10.50
N TRP A 187 -6.07 3.28 9.71
CA TRP A 187 -7.42 3.50 9.20
C TRP A 187 -8.46 3.56 10.33
N PHE A 188 -8.32 2.73 11.36
CA PHE A 188 -9.30 2.58 12.42
C PHE A 188 -8.96 3.32 13.72
N MET A 189 -7.75 3.83 13.88
CA MET A 189 -7.37 4.69 15.00
C MET A 189 -7.71 6.15 14.75
N ASP A 190 -8.14 6.85 15.80
CA ASP A 190 -8.52 8.27 15.74
C ASP A 190 -7.33 9.17 15.45
N SER A 191 -6.15 8.81 15.97
CA SER A 191 -4.89 9.48 15.67
C SER A 191 -3.77 8.46 15.41
N LYS A 192 -2.64 8.95 14.91
CA LYS A 192 -1.47 8.11 14.67
C LYS A 192 -0.91 7.60 16.01
N PRO A 193 -0.47 6.32 16.10
CA PRO A 193 0.29 5.83 17.23
C PRO A 193 1.58 6.62 17.47
N ASP A 194 1.84 6.98 18.73
CA ASP A 194 3.02 7.70 19.19
C ASP A 194 3.86 6.92 20.23
N GLN A 195 3.32 5.80 20.72
CA GLN A 195 4.05 4.85 21.54
C GLN A 195 4.23 3.55 20.75
N LEU A 196 5.47 3.20 20.47
CA LEU A 196 5.85 2.07 19.63
C LEU A 196 6.80 1.16 20.41
N LEU A 197 6.48 -0.14 20.47
CA LEU A 197 7.34 -1.18 21.04
C LEU A 197 7.42 -2.33 20.06
N SER A 198 8.59 -2.96 19.93
CA SER A 198 8.75 -4.05 18.99
C SER A 198 9.74 -5.12 19.42
N GLN A 199 9.59 -6.31 18.84
CA GLN A 199 10.61 -7.35 18.78
C GLN A 199 10.76 -7.83 17.35
N VAL A 200 11.98 -8.04 16.90
CA VAL A 200 12.30 -8.52 15.57
C VAL A 200 13.17 -9.78 15.61
N LYS A 201 12.89 -10.71 14.73
CA LYS A 201 13.79 -11.83 14.39
C LYS A 201 14.33 -11.59 12.99
N PRO A 202 15.62 -11.31 12.82
CA PRO A 202 16.21 -11.16 11.50
C PRO A 202 16.41 -12.50 10.79
N ALA A 203 16.33 -12.49 9.47
CA ALA A 203 16.83 -13.53 8.59
C ALA A 203 18.37 -13.51 8.53
N PRO A 204 19.04 -14.54 7.99
CA PRO A 204 20.50 -14.55 7.81
C PRO A 204 21.07 -13.38 7.01
N THR A 205 20.28 -12.75 6.15
CA THR A 205 20.62 -11.56 5.37
C THR A 205 20.50 -10.25 6.15
N GLY A 206 19.96 -10.31 7.38
CA GLY A 206 19.73 -9.18 8.24
C GLY A 206 18.37 -8.49 8.07
N VAL A 207 17.57 -8.84 7.03
CA VAL A 207 16.20 -8.31 6.91
C VAL A 207 15.29 -8.93 7.97
N ASP A 208 14.25 -8.23 8.35
CA ASP A 208 13.25 -8.71 9.31
C ASP A 208 12.43 -9.87 8.72
N GLU A 209 12.62 -11.06 9.30
CA GLU A 209 11.84 -12.28 8.95
C GLU A 209 10.51 -12.31 9.68
N GLN A 210 10.54 -11.96 10.97
CA GLN A 210 9.38 -11.91 11.85
C GLN A 210 9.44 -10.65 12.70
N ALA A 211 8.28 -10.06 12.96
CA ALA A 211 8.18 -8.93 13.90
C ALA A 211 6.89 -9.04 14.73
N GLY A 212 7.02 -8.71 16.01
CA GLY A 212 5.91 -8.44 16.92
C GLY A 212 5.91 -6.97 17.28
N LEU A 213 4.76 -6.29 17.10
CA LEU A 213 4.63 -4.85 17.35
C LEU A 213 3.51 -4.59 18.34
N LEU A 214 3.70 -3.61 19.22
CA LEU A 214 2.69 -3.07 20.11
C LEU A 214 2.68 -1.56 19.97
N LEU A 215 1.50 -0.99 19.72
CA LEU A 215 1.33 0.42 19.44
C LEU A 215 0.24 1.00 20.35
N MET A 216 0.36 2.29 20.69
CA MET A 216 -0.71 3.04 21.36
C MET A 216 -0.71 4.49 20.88
N ASN A 217 -1.88 5.11 20.79
CA ASN A 217 -2.02 6.52 20.48
C ASN A 217 -2.40 7.35 21.72
N GLN A 218 -2.54 8.66 21.58
CA GLN A 218 -2.85 9.57 22.68
C GLN A 218 -4.27 9.38 23.24
N GLU A 219 -5.18 8.83 22.45
CA GLU A 219 -6.55 8.48 22.88
C GLU A 219 -6.61 7.17 23.68
N GLY A 220 -5.45 6.49 23.87
CA GLY A 220 -5.34 5.24 24.60
C GLY A 220 -5.80 4.01 23.80
N GLN A 221 -6.00 4.15 22.49
CA GLN A 221 -6.30 3.01 21.61
C GLN A 221 -5.00 2.20 21.41
N MET A 222 -5.08 0.90 21.62
CA MET A 222 -3.93 0.00 21.49
C MET A 222 -4.03 -0.87 20.24
N ALA A 223 -2.87 -1.24 19.68
CA ALA A 223 -2.81 -2.24 18.62
C ALA A 223 -1.68 -3.22 18.80
N SER A 224 -1.88 -4.47 18.37
CA SER A 224 -0.84 -5.50 18.31
C SER A 224 -0.77 -6.12 16.93
N VAL A 225 0.46 -6.40 16.48
CA VAL A 225 0.73 -6.99 15.15
C VAL A 225 1.71 -8.15 15.27
N MET A 226 1.43 -9.26 14.58
CA MET A 226 2.37 -10.36 14.39
C MET A 226 2.60 -10.60 12.91
N LEU A 227 3.85 -10.48 12.46
CA LEU A 227 4.29 -10.65 11.08
C LEU A 227 5.23 -11.83 10.94
N SER A 228 5.12 -12.58 9.85
CA SER A 228 6.12 -13.59 9.47
C SER A 228 6.17 -13.82 7.96
N LEU A 229 7.39 -13.88 7.42
CA LEU A 229 7.65 -14.33 6.04
C LEU A 229 7.90 -15.83 5.93
N HIS A 230 8.06 -16.53 7.05
CA HIS A 230 8.35 -17.98 7.04
C HIS A 230 7.36 -18.83 7.86
N SER A 231 6.26 -18.22 8.29
CA SER A 231 5.15 -18.94 8.94
C SER A 231 3.83 -18.49 8.34
N LYS A 232 2.94 -19.45 8.04
CA LYS A 232 1.61 -19.13 7.52
C LYS A 232 0.67 -18.76 8.66
N GLN A 233 -0.01 -17.61 8.53
CA GLN A 233 -1.11 -17.19 9.38
C GLN A 233 -2.27 -16.70 8.51
N PRO A 234 -3.51 -16.72 9.00
CA PRO A 234 -4.59 -15.97 8.35
C PRO A 234 -4.24 -14.48 8.26
N LYS A 235 -4.63 -13.82 7.20
CA LYS A 235 -4.61 -12.35 7.12
C LYS A 235 -5.85 -11.83 7.82
N ARG A 236 -5.78 -11.65 9.13
CA ARG A 236 -6.91 -11.31 9.97
C ARG A 236 -6.66 -9.98 10.68
N GLY A 237 -7.62 -9.08 10.58
CA GLY A 237 -7.72 -7.88 11.39
C GLY A 237 -8.95 -7.92 12.26
N MET A 238 -8.82 -7.47 13.52
CA MET A 238 -9.93 -7.34 14.45
C MET A 238 -9.90 -5.96 15.12
N VAL A 239 -11.03 -5.26 15.09
CA VAL A 239 -11.23 -3.96 15.73
C VAL A 239 -12.24 -4.14 16.87
N SER A 240 -11.78 -4.05 18.12
CA SER A 240 -12.59 -4.22 19.31
C SER A 240 -13.05 -2.86 19.83
N CYS A 241 -14.36 -2.72 19.97
CA CYS A 241 -15.05 -1.52 20.40
C CYS A 241 -15.76 -1.75 21.74
N GLU A 242 -16.34 -0.70 22.32
CA GLU A 242 -17.08 -0.78 23.60
C GLU A 242 -18.32 -1.69 23.52
N LYS A 243 -19.00 -1.73 22.35
CA LYS A 243 -20.29 -2.42 22.18
C LYS A 243 -20.24 -3.59 21.21
N GLY A 244 -19.04 -3.99 20.76
CA GLY A 244 -18.88 -5.08 19.83
C GLY A 244 -17.48 -5.12 19.24
N TYR A 245 -17.30 -5.98 18.27
CA TYR A 245 -16.05 -6.02 17.49
C TYR A 245 -16.31 -6.29 16.02
N ILE A 246 -15.38 -5.84 15.19
CA ILE A 246 -15.36 -6.06 13.73
C ILE A 246 -14.24 -7.04 13.43
N GLU A 247 -14.54 -8.12 12.72
CA GLU A 247 -13.55 -9.07 12.20
C GLU A 247 -13.48 -8.98 10.68
N ILE A 248 -12.26 -8.86 10.15
CA ILE A 248 -11.99 -8.72 8.72
C ILE A 248 -10.93 -9.76 8.32
N MET A 249 -11.32 -10.69 7.46
CA MET A 249 -10.42 -11.69 6.88
C MET A 249 -9.89 -11.18 5.52
N GLU A 250 -8.68 -11.67 5.13
CA GLU A 250 -8.01 -11.28 3.87
C GLU A 250 -7.98 -9.75 3.68
N TYR A 251 -7.73 -9.04 4.77
CA TYR A 251 -7.90 -7.60 4.94
C TYR A 251 -7.16 -6.72 3.91
N PRO A 252 -6.06 -7.11 3.23
CA PRO A 252 -5.49 -6.26 2.18
C PRO A 252 -6.46 -5.91 1.05
N ARG A 253 -7.41 -6.80 0.74
CA ARG A 253 -8.43 -6.62 -0.31
C ARG A 253 -9.78 -7.16 0.13
N ALA A 254 -10.17 -6.84 1.37
CA ALA A 254 -11.42 -7.31 1.93
C ALA A 254 -12.63 -6.68 1.21
N TRP A 255 -13.69 -7.46 1.10
CA TRP A 255 -15.01 -7.06 0.60
C TRP A 255 -16.13 -7.47 1.56
N GLU A 256 -15.77 -8.23 2.61
CA GLU A 256 -16.64 -8.68 3.68
C GLU A 256 -16.01 -8.37 5.04
N ALA A 257 -16.86 -8.02 6.00
CA ALA A 257 -16.53 -7.89 7.41
C ALA A 257 -17.67 -8.45 8.28
N ARG A 258 -17.34 -8.90 9.47
CA ARG A 258 -18.32 -9.40 10.46
C ARG A 258 -18.30 -8.53 11.68
N ILE A 259 -19.47 -8.07 12.10
CA ILE A 259 -19.67 -7.28 13.33
C ILE A 259 -20.43 -8.15 14.33
N THR A 260 -19.83 -8.36 15.50
CA THR A 260 -20.51 -9.06 16.59
C THR A 260 -20.79 -8.07 17.72
N TYR A 261 -22.05 -7.96 18.13
CA TYR A 261 -22.50 -7.04 19.19
C TYR A 261 -22.35 -7.68 20.57
N THR A 262 -21.84 -6.94 21.56
CA THR A 262 -21.53 -7.46 22.89
C THR A 262 -22.79 -7.79 23.70
N ASP A 263 -23.85 -6.98 23.58
CA ASP A 263 -25.07 -7.11 24.35
C ASP A 263 -26.00 -8.24 23.88
N SER A 264 -26.13 -8.42 22.58
CA SER A 264 -27.00 -9.45 22.00
C SER A 264 -26.27 -10.73 21.60
N GLY A 265 -24.95 -10.66 21.35
CA GLY A 265 -24.16 -11.73 20.73
C GLY A 265 -24.49 -11.94 19.25
N GLU A 266 -25.36 -11.14 18.66
CA GLU A 266 -25.71 -11.22 17.25
C GLU A 266 -24.55 -10.83 16.37
N THR A 267 -24.45 -11.47 15.19
CA THR A 267 -23.45 -11.17 14.17
C THR A 267 -24.12 -10.63 12.90
N GLU A 268 -23.67 -9.46 12.48
CA GLU A 268 -24.05 -8.81 11.23
C GLU A 268 -22.91 -8.96 10.22
N VAL A 269 -23.22 -9.38 8.98
CA VAL A 269 -22.24 -9.46 7.88
C VAL A 269 -22.42 -8.26 6.97
N ILE A 270 -21.33 -7.51 6.80
CA ILE A 270 -21.27 -6.36 5.90
C ILE A 270 -20.50 -6.79 4.65
N GLN A 271 -21.10 -6.60 3.48
CA GLN A 271 -20.47 -6.90 2.20
C GLN A 271 -20.59 -5.70 1.28
N THR A 272 -19.46 -5.23 0.73
CA THR A 272 -19.43 -4.17 -0.28
C THR A 272 -18.10 -4.15 -1.02
N GLY A 273 -18.18 -3.84 -2.31
CA GLY A 273 -17.04 -3.94 -3.23
C GLY A 273 -16.77 -5.39 -3.65
N GLU A 274 -15.69 -5.57 -4.38
CA GLU A 274 -15.26 -6.85 -4.95
C GLU A 274 -13.75 -6.98 -4.77
N HIS A 275 -13.26 -8.13 -4.32
CA HIS A 275 -11.82 -8.41 -4.20
C HIS A 275 -11.07 -8.19 -5.53
N ALA A 276 -11.69 -8.62 -6.63
CA ALA A 276 -11.11 -8.54 -7.98
C ALA A 276 -11.01 -7.10 -8.52
N ASP A 277 -11.73 -6.15 -7.92
CA ASP A 277 -11.76 -4.75 -8.35
C ASP A 277 -10.85 -3.84 -7.50
N ALA A 278 -10.05 -4.40 -6.59
CA ALA A 278 -9.20 -3.63 -5.68
C ALA A 278 -8.36 -2.56 -6.40
N LEU A 279 -7.67 -2.93 -7.49
CA LEU A 279 -6.87 -1.99 -8.25
C LEU A 279 -7.74 -0.97 -9.02
N ALA A 280 -8.94 -1.37 -9.45
CA ALA A 280 -9.86 -0.43 -10.10
C ALA A 280 -10.30 0.69 -9.16
N TYR A 281 -10.48 0.41 -7.87
CA TYR A 281 -10.78 1.41 -6.85
C TYR A 281 -9.60 2.38 -6.63
N GLU A 282 -8.36 1.87 -6.56
CA GLU A 282 -7.16 2.70 -6.46
C GLU A 282 -7.01 3.66 -7.64
N LEU A 283 -7.17 3.13 -8.87
CA LEU A 283 -7.10 3.92 -10.09
C LEU A 283 -8.19 4.98 -10.14
N ALA A 284 -9.42 4.65 -9.73
CA ALA A 284 -10.54 5.58 -9.70
C ALA A 284 -10.29 6.72 -8.69
N ASP A 285 -9.77 6.41 -7.50
CA ASP A 285 -9.45 7.42 -6.49
C ASP A 285 -8.26 8.27 -6.94
N MET A 286 -7.22 7.70 -7.57
CA MET A 286 -6.13 8.49 -8.15
C MET A 286 -6.63 9.47 -9.21
N GLU A 287 -7.57 9.07 -10.04
CA GLU A 287 -8.17 9.98 -11.03
C GLU A 287 -9.04 11.08 -10.42
N LYS A 288 -9.72 10.79 -9.30
CA LYS A 288 -10.42 11.83 -8.53
C LYS A 288 -9.43 12.83 -7.92
N ALA A 289 -8.32 12.32 -7.38
CA ALA A 289 -7.27 13.14 -6.79
C ALA A 289 -6.69 14.11 -7.83
N ILE A 290 -6.41 13.64 -9.04
CA ILE A 290 -5.93 14.48 -10.15
C ILE A 290 -6.96 15.55 -10.53
N ARG A 291 -8.26 15.28 -10.36
CA ARG A 291 -9.34 16.23 -10.63
C ARG A 291 -9.64 17.18 -9.47
N GLY A 292 -8.86 17.13 -8.38
CA GLY A 292 -8.93 18.08 -7.27
C GLY A 292 -9.36 17.51 -5.92
N ASP A 293 -9.64 16.21 -5.83
CA ASP A 293 -9.97 15.52 -4.57
C ASP A 293 -8.76 14.68 -4.09
N ALA A 294 -7.66 15.37 -3.75
CA ALA A 294 -6.41 14.71 -3.36
C ALA A 294 -6.51 13.95 -2.02
N GLU A 295 -7.47 14.30 -1.16
CA GLU A 295 -7.66 13.67 0.15
C GLU A 295 -8.05 12.19 0.02
N CYS A 296 -8.68 11.78 -1.08
CA CYS A 296 -9.07 10.38 -1.31
C CYS A 296 -7.89 9.41 -1.49
N MET A 297 -6.66 9.92 -1.65
CA MET A 297 -5.44 9.09 -1.67
C MET A 297 -4.88 8.81 -0.27
N HIS A 298 -5.40 9.44 0.78
CA HIS A 298 -4.98 9.22 2.17
C HIS A 298 -3.47 9.29 2.38
N LEU A 299 -2.82 10.26 1.73
CA LEU A 299 -1.37 10.44 1.79
C LEU A 299 -0.87 10.77 3.21
N ASP A 300 -1.70 11.38 4.05
CA ASP A 300 -1.47 11.59 5.47
C ASP A 300 -1.32 10.24 6.22
N TYR A 301 -2.17 9.26 5.94
CA TYR A 301 -2.05 7.91 6.51
C TYR A 301 -0.81 7.20 6.01
N THR A 302 -0.48 7.31 4.72
CA THR A 302 0.78 6.79 4.16
C THR A 302 1.99 7.39 4.88
N LYS A 303 2.00 8.71 5.16
CA LYS A 303 3.08 9.36 5.94
C LYS A 303 3.20 8.80 7.36
N ASP A 304 2.09 8.66 8.05
CA ASP A 304 2.06 8.11 9.40
C ASP A 304 2.60 6.67 9.44
N VAL A 305 2.16 5.83 8.50
CA VAL A 305 2.61 4.44 8.38
C VAL A 305 4.09 4.35 8.06
N MET A 306 4.57 5.13 7.09
CA MET A 306 5.99 5.17 6.73
C MET A 306 6.85 5.68 7.91
N GLY A 307 6.35 6.65 8.66
CA GLY A 307 6.99 7.13 9.89
C GLY A 307 7.16 6.01 10.92
N MET A 308 6.08 5.27 11.21
CA MET A 308 6.13 4.12 12.14
C MET A 308 7.12 3.04 11.66
N MET A 309 7.08 2.66 10.39
CA MET A 309 8.01 1.66 9.83
C MET A 309 9.46 2.13 9.92
N THR A 310 9.71 3.42 9.73
CA THR A 310 11.05 4.02 9.86
C THR A 310 11.56 3.93 11.30
N GLU A 311 10.71 4.28 12.27
CA GLU A 311 11.09 4.23 13.70
C GLU A 311 11.32 2.79 14.16
N PHE A 312 10.50 1.81 13.79
CA PHE A 312 10.77 0.41 14.10
C PHE A 312 12.11 -0.07 13.53
N ARG A 313 12.42 0.22 12.28
CA ARG A 313 13.70 -0.18 11.68
C ARG A 313 14.88 0.53 12.32
N LYS A 314 14.71 1.77 12.76
CA LYS A 314 15.73 2.50 13.53
C LYS A 314 15.97 1.85 14.90
N GLU A 315 14.93 1.43 15.63
CA GLU A 315 15.04 0.66 16.87
C GLU A 315 15.79 -0.67 16.65
N TRP A 316 15.59 -1.30 15.51
CA TRP A 316 16.29 -2.55 15.13
C TRP A 316 17.70 -2.33 14.60
N GLU A 317 18.19 -1.11 14.54
CA GLU A 317 19.48 -0.74 13.95
C GLU A 317 19.65 -1.27 12.50
N PHE A 318 18.56 -1.30 11.75
CA PHE A 318 18.50 -1.87 10.40
C PHE A 318 18.33 -0.77 9.34
N GLN A 319 19.23 -0.80 8.34
CA GLN A 319 19.17 0.07 7.17
C GLN A 319 19.41 -0.73 5.89
N TYR A 320 18.73 -0.36 4.81
CA TYR A 320 19.02 -0.88 3.49
C TYR A 320 20.28 -0.21 2.90
N PRO A 321 20.94 -0.85 1.89
CA PRO A 321 22.15 -0.27 1.28
C PRO A 321 21.93 1.13 0.71
N GLU A 322 20.75 1.42 0.20
CA GLU A 322 20.39 2.72 -0.38
C GLU A 322 20.22 3.84 0.66
N GLU A 323 20.16 3.50 1.94
CA GLU A 323 19.99 4.44 3.06
C GLU A 323 21.32 4.79 3.78
N MET A 324 22.43 4.13 3.38
CA MET A 324 23.77 4.26 4.02
C MET A 324 24.57 5.47 3.48
#